data_c0cc9cd04d12ef91855bdaf1b59cd923
#
_entry.id   c0cc9cd04d12ef91855bdaf1b59cd923
#
_cell.length_a   1.000
_cell.length_b   1.000
_cell.length_c   1.000
_cell.angle_alpha   90.00
_cell.angle_beta   90.00
_cell.angle_gamma   90.00
#
_symmetry.space_group_name_H-M   'P 1'
#
loop_
_entity.id
_entity.type
_entity.pdbx_description
1 polymer ?
#
loop_
_entity_poly.entity_id
_entity_poly.type
_entity_poly.pdbx_seq_one_letter_code
_entity_poly.pdbx_strand_id
1 'polypeptide(L)'
;MELVLNPRSVDSYRTFLAVKKLPAWNIRGRLATFPDEYADRLGLTPLLAQSKYTPEDWLFDYQRAITQTAVERQKYAVFADCGLGKTMILLSYARHVREILGWKKRVLIITPPLVVLQMVGEVERFYGDSLPVEIVKAANLQAWLEADGDTVGITNYEALKKNTQPGRLGALILDESSILKSHYGNYAGICLRLGRGLDWKLCLTGTPAPNDRIEYANNAVFLDRFPTVNSFLAKYFVNRGQTDERWELKPHALRPFYRSLSDWCIFLTNPATYGWTDNAQLIPPIHTHIHEVELTKEQKQWVNKELRMVCAVRAGGITMRSSYGQVSKGHWKGQDFPTNKPQFMADLIDGWRKEESTLVWCIYDHEQGLAHAAIGGESMSGKTPMKARVGMVERFKDRLVDVMVSKPKILGFGLNLQVATRQVFSGLQDSYEQYYQCVKRSNRIGSTKPLNVHIPITELEEPMVENVLRKARRVDADAREQEQVFKDSMV
;
A
#
# COMPACT_ATOMS: atom_id res chain seq x y z
N MET A 1 3.34 -5.63 27.60
CA MET A 1 3.42 -5.69 29.10
C MET A 1 2.68 -6.90 29.63
N GLU A 2 3.16 -7.48 30.72
CA GLU A 2 2.54 -8.63 31.39
C GLU A 2 2.21 -8.28 32.83
N LEU A 3 1.02 -8.67 33.28
CA LEU A 3 0.55 -8.50 34.66
C LEU A 3 0.05 -9.82 35.22
N VAL A 4 0.49 -10.14 36.42
CA VAL A 4 -0.02 -11.31 37.17
C VAL A 4 -1.22 -10.86 38.03
N LEU A 5 -2.39 -11.39 37.72
CA LEU A 5 -3.63 -11.12 38.42
C LEU A 5 -3.78 -12.03 39.66
N ASN A 6 -4.00 -11.46 40.83
CA ASN A 6 -4.26 -12.21 42.02
C ASN A 6 -5.79 -12.35 42.26
N PRO A 7 -6.37 -13.56 42.14
CA PRO A 7 -7.82 -13.76 42.27
C PRO A 7 -8.38 -13.48 43.66
N ARG A 8 -7.49 -13.30 44.66
CA ARG A 8 -7.88 -12.99 46.04
C ARG A 8 -7.75 -11.51 46.42
N SER A 9 -7.43 -10.64 45.42
CA SER A 9 -7.26 -9.20 45.63
C SER A 9 -8.34 -8.40 44.89
N VAL A 10 -9.02 -7.52 45.58
CA VAL A 10 -10.01 -6.59 44.99
C VAL A 10 -9.35 -5.65 44.01
N ASP A 11 -8.14 -5.19 44.26
CA ASP A 11 -7.41 -4.31 43.33
C ASP A 11 -6.99 -5.05 42.09
N SER A 12 -6.61 -6.31 42.22
CA SER A 12 -6.33 -7.15 41.03
C SER A 12 -7.59 -7.43 40.20
N TYR A 13 -8.76 -7.53 40.84
CA TYR A 13 -10.04 -7.62 40.14
C TYR A 13 -10.37 -6.32 39.40
N ARG A 14 -10.13 -5.16 40.03
CA ARG A 14 -10.27 -3.85 39.35
C ARG A 14 -9.34 -3.75 38.16
N THR A 15 -8.08 -4.18 38.32
CA THR A 15 -7.09 -4.24 37.21
C THR A 15 -7.55 -5.19 36.10
N PHE A 16 -8.10 -6.35 36.43
CA PHE A 16 -8.68 -7.26 35.45
C PHE A 16 -9.80 -6.59 34.65
N LEU A 17 -10.72 -5.87 35.30
CA LEU A 17 -11.78 -5.15 34.60
C LEU A 17 -11.23 -4.00 33.73
N ALA A 18 -10.19 -3.30 34.20
CA ALA A 18 -9.53 -2.25 33.45
C ALA A 18 -8.81 -2.82 32.20
N VAL A 19 -8.07 -3.93 32.35
CA VAL A 19 -7.45 -4.64 31.22
C VAL A 19 -8.48 -5.05 30.17
N LYS A 20 -9.65 -5.55 30.59
CA LYS A 20 -10.72 -5.94 29.63
C LYS A 20 -11.32 -4.77 28.86
N LYS A 21 -11.14 -3.53 29.31
CA LYS A 21 -11.56 -2.31 28.60
C LYS A 21 -10.51 -1.83 27.58
N LEU A 22 -9.29 -2.37 27.60
CA LEU A 22 -8.26 -2.02 26.65
C LEU A 22 -8.66 -2.46 25.24
N PRO A 23 -8.21 -1.75 24.20
CA PRO A 23 -8.46 -2.12 22.78
C PRO A 23 -7.90 -3.50 22.41
N ALA A 24 -6.72 -3.86 22.94
CA ALA A 24 -6.08 -5.14 22.72
C ALA A 24 -5.55 -5.73 24.04
N TRP A 25 -5.91 -6.96 24.32
CA TRP A 25 -5.48 -7.69 25.51
C TRP A 25 -5.65 -9.20 25.32
N ASN A 26 -4.91 -9.97 26.12
CA ASN A 26 -5.11 -11.41 26.25
C ASN A 26 -4.95 -11.81 27.71
N ILE A 27 -5.81 -12.70 28.22
CA ILE A 27 -5.74 -13.22 29.59
C ILE A 27 -5.74 -14.75 29.53
N ARG A 28 -4.67 -15.35 30.07
CA ARG A 28 -4.52 -16.79 30.21
C ARG A 28 -4.29 -17.13 31.69
N GLY A 29 -5.28 -17.74 32.29
CA GLY A 29 -5.24 -17.98 33.75
C GLY A 29 -5.10 -16.69 34.56
N ARG A 30 -3.96 -16.54 35.21
CA ARG A 30 -3.65 -15.34 36.01
C ARG A 30 -2.79 -14.30 35.26
N LEU A 31 -2.34 -14.61 34.07
CA LEU A 31 -1.47 -13.72 33.31
C LEU A 31 -2.30 -12.91 32.33
N ALA A 32 -2.31 -11.59 32.52
CA ALA A 32 -2.84 -10.64 31.55
C ALA A 32 -1.69 -10.05 30.71
N THR A 33 -1.82 -10.08 29.42
CA THR A 33 -0.86 -9.50 28.47
C THR A 33 -1.55 -8.46 27.60
N PHE A 34 -0.92 -7.32 27.42
CA PHE A 34 -1.42 -6.22 26.58
C PHE A 34 -0.25 -5.39 26.06
N PRO A 35 -0.45 -4.62 24.96
CA PRO A 35 0.54 -3.70 24.42
C PRO A 35 0.99 -2.64 25.46
N ASP A 36 2.29 -2.32 25.44
CA ASP A 36 2.90 -1.43 26.46
C ASP A 36 2.34 -0.01 26.43
N GLU A 37 1.87 0.48 25.29
CA GLU A 37 1.25 1.78 25.13
C GLU A 37 -0.06 1.96 25.92
N TYR A 38 -0.64 0.88 26.45
CA TYR A 38 -1.82 0.97 27.31
C TYR A 38 -1.49 1.00 28.80
N ALA A 39 -0.20 1.00 29.15
CA ALA A 39 0.24 1.00 30.54
C ALA A 39 -0.26 2.23 31.33
N ASP A 40 -0.23 3.40 30.70
CA ASP A 40 -0.73 4.66 31.26
C ASP A 40 -2.23 4.60 31.59
N ARG A 41 -3.04 3.93 30.77
CA ARG A 41 -4.49 3.72 31.02
C ARG A 41 -4.78 2.85 32.24
N LEU A 42 -3.78 2.13 32.68
CA LEU A 42 -3.84 1.29 33.88
C LEU A 42 -3.10 1.90 35.09
N GLY A 43 -2.60 3.13 34.96
CA GLY A 43 -1.77 3.80 35.96
C GLY A 43 -0.40 3.14 36.14
N LEU A 44 0.07 2.39 35.15
CA LEU A 44 1.37 1.76 35.12
C LEU A 44 2.36 2.62 34.35
N THR A 45 3.61 2.68 34.80
CA THR A 45 4.66 3.36 34.08
C THR A 45 5.01 2.51 32.83
N PRO A 46 4.85 3.01 31.61
CA PRO A 46 5.28 2.29 30.44
C PRO A 46 6.80 2.13 30.45
N LEU A 47 7.28 0.96 30.04
CA LEU A 47 8.68 0.75 29.67
C LEU A 47 8.92 1.36 28.27
N LEU A 48 8.49 2.61 28.07
CA LEU A 48 8.83 3.35 26.88
C LEU A 48 10.34 3.66 26.98
N ALA A 49 11.09 3.20 26.00
CA ALA A 49 12.46 3.66 25.85
C ALA A 49 12.39 5.19 25.79
N GLN A 50 13.11 5.88 26.70
CA GLN A 50 13.29 7.31 26.58
C GLN A 50 14.06 7.54 25.30
N SER A 51 13.32 7.82 24.24
CA SER A 51 13.88 8.02 22.93
C SER A 51 14.61 9.36 22.93
N LYS A 52 15.92 9.34 22.69
CA LYS A 52 16.69 10.53 22.37
C LYS A 52 16.56 10.87 20.87
N TYR A 53 15.37 10.62 20.28
CA TYR A 53 15.13 10.92 18.88
C TYR A 53 15.33 12.43 18.63
N THR A 54 16.26 12.73 17.73
CA THR A 54 16.45 14.08 17.20
C THR A 54 16.07 14.05 15.72
N PRO A 55 14.92 14.65 15.36
CA PRO A 55 14.49 14.67 13.96
C PRO A 55 15.45 15.49 13.13
N GLU A 56 15.56 15.14 11.86
CA GLU A 56 16.32 15.89 10.88
C GLU A 56 15.62 17.23 10.57
N ASP A 57 16.38 18.33 10.50
CA ASP A 57 15.85 19.69 10.32
C ASP A 57 15.14 19.90 8.98
N TRP A 58 15.54 19.15 7.95
CA TRP A 58 14.95 19.21 6.60
C TRP A 58 13.64 18.46 6.44
N LEU A 59 13.22 17.67 7.43
CA LEU A 59 11.90 17.05 7.43
C LEU A 59 10.79 18.10 7.60
N PHE A 60 9.67 17.88 6.96
CA PHE A 60 8.46 18.66 7.24
C PHE A 60 7.99 18.45 8.68
N ASP A 61 7.26 19.40 9.22
CA ASP A 61 6.76 19.40 10.59
C ASP A 61 5.97 18.12 10.93
N TYR A 62 5.05 17.70 10.05
CA TYR A 62 4.29 16.45 10.23
C TYR A 62 5.18 15.21 10.13
N GLN A 63 6.20 15.21 9.27
CA GLN A 63 7.13 14.08 9.16
C GLN A 63 7.93 13.90 10.46
N ARG A 64 8.41 15.00 11.03
CA ARG A 64 9.10 14.99 12.33
C ARG A 64 8.19 14.45 13.43
N ALA A 65 6.98 14.99 13.57
CA ALA A 65 6.02 14.59 14.58
C ALA A 65 5.61 13.11 14.46
N ILE A 66 5.34 12.64 13.24
CA ILE A 66 4.95 11.24 12.99
C ILE A 66 6.12 10.31 13.27
N THR A 67 7.36 10.66 12.84
CA THR A 67 8.53 9.83 13.11
C THR A 67 8.81 9.75 14.61
N GLN A 68 8.72 10.86 15.33
CA GLN A 68 8.85 10.86 16.78
C GLN A 68 7.84 9.93 17.43
N THR A 69 6.56 10.04 17.06
CA THR A 69 5.51 9.12 17.57
C THR A 69 5.80 7.66 17.25
N ALA A 70 6.26 7.36 16.03
CA ALA A 70 6.60 6.00 15.63
C ALA A 70 7.77 5.44 16.43
N VAL A 71 8.79 6.25 16.73
CA VAL A 71 9.94 5.87 17.55
C VAL A 71 9.52 5.65 19.01
N GLU A 72 8.74 6.56 19.60
CA GLU A 72 8.25 6.44 20.98
C GLU A 72 7.38 5.19 21.16
N ARG A 73 6.54 4.88 20.17
CA ARG A 73 5.66 3.71 20.21
C ARG A 73 6.34 2.41 19.76
N GLN A 74 7.50 2.47 19.13
CA GLN A 74 8.29 1.35 18.62
C GLN A 74 7.61 0.52 17.52
N LYS A 75 6.31 0.24 17.67
CA LYS A 75 5.46 -0.54 16.76
C LYS A 75 4.33 0.36 16.26
N TYR A 76 4.47 0.83 15.02
CA TYR A 76 3.55 1.84 14.50
C TYR A 76 3.24 1.64 13.01
N ALA A 77 2.11 2.18 12.55
CA ALA A 77 1.77 2.23 11.14
C ALA A 77 1.55 3.68 10.67
N VAL A 78 2.05 4.01 9.51
CA VAL A 78 1.88 5.30 8.86
C VAL A 78 1.07 5.11 7.57
N PHE A 79 -0.21 5.37 7.64
CA PHE A 79 -1.13 5.29 6.52
C PHE A 79 -1.29 6.69 5.91
N ALA A 80 -0.26 7.12 5.20
CA ALA A 80 -0.20 8.44 4.58
C ALA A 80 -0.42 8.34 3.08
N ASP A 81 -1.15 9.31 2.52
CA ASP A 81 -1.39 9.38 1.08
C ASP A 81 -0.08 9.41 0.28
N CYS A 82 -0.19 9.04 -0.99
CA CYS A 82 0.95 9.08 -1.90
C CYS A 82 1.43 10.54 -2.06
N GLY A 83 2.76 10.72 -2.06
CA GLY A 83 3.37 12.05 -2.17
C GLY A 83 3.67 12.74 -0.85
N LEU A 84 3.13 12.28 0.29
CA LEU A 84 3.40 12.87 1.62
C LEU A 84 4.75 12.41 2.25
N GLY A 85 5.67 11.89 1.44
CA GLY A 85 7.04 11.60 1.89
C GLY A 85 7.16 10.47 2.91
N LYS A 86 6.37 9.41 2.79
CA LYS A 86 6.49 8.19 3.61
C LYS A 86 7.93 7.67 3.70
N THR A 87 8.67 7.73 2.59
CA THR A 87 10.09 7.31 2.53
C THR A 87 10.95 8.07 3.52
N MET A 88 10.73 9.37 3.70
CA MET A 88 11.49 10.19 4.65
C MET A 88 11.21 9.77 6.10
N ILE A 89 9.94 9.53 6.44
CA ILE A 89 9.53 9.02 7.76
C ILE A 89 10.18 7.64 8.01
N LEU A 90 10.14 6.76 7.00
CA LEU A 90 10.73 5.43 7.06
C LEU A 90 12.24 5.47 7.31
N LEU A 91 12.98 6.29 6.54
CA LEU A 91 14.44 6.40 6.64
C LEU A 91 14.88 7.03 7.96
N SER A 92 14.18 8.08 8.42
CA SER A 92 14.44 8.70 9.71
C SER A 92 14.20 7.72 10.87
N TYR A 93 13.10 6.95 10.82
CA TYR A 93 12.84 5.87 11.78
C TYR A 93 13.94 4.80 11.74
N ALA A 94 14.34 4.33 10.55
CA ALA A 94 15.38 3.32 10.39
C ALA A 94 16.73 3.76 10.93
N ARG A 95 17.13 5.04 10.69
CA ARG A 95 18.35 5.65 11.22
C ARG A 95 18.35 5.59 12.75
N HIS A 96 17.27 6.06 13.36
CA HIS A 96 17.18 6.13 14.80
C HIS A 96 17.20 4.73 15.44
N VAL A 97 16.42 3.80 14.89
CA VAL A 97 16.37 2.41 15.40
C VAL A 97 17.71 1.69 15.23
N ARG A 98 18.44 1.94 14.13
CA ARG A 98 19.79 1.43 13.95
C ARG A 98 20.73 1.91 15.06
N GLU A 99 20.66 3.21 15.40
CA GLU A 99 21.49 3.79 16.47
C GLU A 99 21.20 3.14 17.84
N ILE A 100 19.92 2.85 18.13
CA ILE A 100 19.52 2.17 19.37
C ILE A 100 19.98 0.72 19.42
N LEU A 101 19.78 -0.02 18.33
CA LEU A 101 20.07 -1.45 18.27
C LEU A 101 21.58 -1.76 18.17
N GLY A 102 22.34 -0.83 17.58
CA GLY A 102 23.77 -1.00 17.35
C GLY A 102 24.08 -2.18 16.43
N TRP A 103 25.36 -2.60 16.39
CA TRP A 103 25.85 -3.62 15.48
C TRP A 103 25.39 -5.07 15.76
N LYS A 104 24.80 -5.33 16.91
CA LYS A 104 24.34 -6.68 17.33
C LYS A 104 23.00 -7.09 16.73
N LYS A 105 22.25 -6.16 16.23
CA LYS A 105 20.90 -6.38 15.69
C LYS A 105 20.76 -5.73 14.32
N ARG A 106 20.07 -6.41 13.43
CA ARG A 106 19.81 -5.94 12.06
C ARG A 106 18.53 -5.13 11.96
N VAL A 107 18.55 -4.08 11.15
CA VAL A 107 17.36 -3.33 10.70
C VAL A 107 17.12 -3.67 9.24
N LEU A 108 15.96 -4.21 8.91
CA LEU A 108 15.60 -4.61 7.55
C LEU A 108 14.40 -3.80 7.05
N ILE A 109 14.58 -3.16 5.91
CA ILE A 109 13.53 -2.51 5.14
C ILE A 109 13.14 -3.43 3.98
N ILE A 110 11.83 -3.70 3.85
CA ILE A 110 11.28 -4.46 2.73
C ILE A 110 10.38 -3.52 1.93
N THR A 111 10.67 -3.38 0.65
CA THR A 111 10.00 -2.46 -0.27
C THR A 111 9.69 -3.15 -1.61
N PRO A 112 8.82 -2.61 -2.48
CA PRO A 112 8.65 -3.12 -3.84
C PRO A 112 9.96 -3.11 -4.65
N PRO A 113 10.15 -4.06 -5.60
CA PRO A 113 11.44 -4.25 -6.28
C PRO A 113 12.02 -2.99 -6.95
N LEU A 114 11.18 -2.21 -7.64
CA LEU A 114 11.62 -1.00 -8.34
C LEU A 114 11.94 0.18 -7.40
N VAL A 115 11.50 0.12 -6.15
CA VAL A 115 11.71 1.17 -5.14
C VAL A 115 13.06 1.04 -4.45
N VAL A 116 13.66 -0.15 -4.47
CA VAL A 116 14.96 -0.41 -3.79
C VAL A 116 16.03 0.60 -4.20
N LEU A 117 16.26 0.79 -5.50
CA LEU A 117 17.27 1.73 -5.99
C LEU A 117 16.90 3.19 -5.74
N GLN A 118 15.61 3.53 -5.87
CA GLN A 118 15.13 4.86 -5.54
C GLN A 118 15.37 5.18 -4.06
N MET A 119 15.11 4.23 -3.17
CA MET A 119 15.33 4.41 -1.73
C MET A 119 16.81 4.60 -1.40
N VAL A 120 17.71 3.86 -2.04
CA VAL A 120 19.16 4.07 -1.91
C VAL A 120 19.55 5.49 -2.37
N GLY A 121 19.06 5.95 -3.52
CA GLY A 121 19.30 7.30 -4.00
C GLY A 121 18.78 8.39 -3.05
N GLU A 122 17.64 8.17 -2.37
CA GLU A 122 17.14 9.08 -1.33
C GLU A 122 18.07 9.07 -0.08
N VAL A 123 18.61 7.91 0.30
CA VAL A 123 19.60 7.82 1.38
C VAL A 123 20.87 8.59 1.02
N GLU A 124 21.42 8.38 -0.16
CA GLU A 124 22.61 9.12 -0.63
C GLU A 124 22.38 10.63 -0.63
N ARG A 125 21.21 11.06 -1.08
CA ARG A 125 20.87 12.48 -1.18
C ARG A 125 20.67 13.18 0.16
N PHE A 126 20.03 12.53 1.14
CA PHE A 126 19.59 13.19 2.37
C PHE A 126 20.36 12.76 3.62
N TYR A 127 20.96 11.58 3.63
CA TYR A 127 21.60 11.00 4.81
C TYR A 127 23.11 10.79 4.62
N GLY A 128 23.57 10.45 3.41
CA GLY A 128 24.97 10.08 3.17
C GLY A 128 25.45 9.04 4.17
N ASP A 129 26.61 9.27 4.77
CA ASP A 129 27.24 8.35 5.73
C ASP A 129 26.47 8.21 7.07
N SER A 130 25.53 9.11 7.37
CA SER A 130 24.76 9.04 8.62
C SER A 130 23.76 7.85 8.65
N LEU A 131 23.42 7.30 7.48
CA LEU A 131 22.58 6.11 7.35
C LEU A 131 23.21 5.11 6.37
N PRO A 132 24.21 4.32 6.79
CA PRO A 132 24.79 3.31 5.94
C PRO A 132 23.77 2.23 5.60
N VAL A 133 23.54 2.02 4.30
CA VAL A 133 22.57 1.06 3.77
C VAL A 133 23.25 0.03 2.87
N GLU A 134 22.64 -1.15 2.77
CA GLU A 134 23.09 -2.23 1.91
C GLU A 134 21.90 -2.86 1.17
N ILE A 135 22.03 -3.04 -0.16
CA ILE A 135 21.03 -3.79 -0.94
C ILE A 135 21.23 -5.28 -0.70
N VAL A 136 20.29 -5.89 0.00
CA VAL A 136 20.35 -7.32 0.34
C VAL A 136 19.58 -8.14 -0.68
N LYS A 137 20.30 -8.88 -1.52
CA LYS A 137 19.71 -9.76 -2.55
C LYS A 137 19.20 -11.07 -1.94
N ALA A 138 18.22 -11.71 -2.60
CA ALA A 138 17.62 -12.97 -2.17
C ALA A 138 18.66 -14.09 -1.87
N ALA A 139 19.77 -14.14 -2.60
CA ALA A 139 20.84 -15.13 -2.40
C ALA A 139 21.58 -14.96 -1.06
N ASN A 140 21.71 -13.71 -0.60
CA ASN A 140 22.51 -13.36 0.58
C ASN A 140 21.66 -13.02 1.80
N LEU A 141 20.33 -12.95 1.67
CA LEU A 141 19.44 -12.45 2.73
C LEU A 141 19.60 -13.23 4.05
N GLN A 142 19.66 -14.55 4.00
CA GLN A 142 19.79 -15.36 5.21
C GLN A 142 21.15 -15.15 5.90
N ALA A 143 22.23 -15.17 5.13
CA ALA A 143 23.58 -14.93 5.65
C ALA A 143 23.70 -13.52 6.25
N TRP A 144 23.09 -12.53 5.59
CA TRP A 144 23.08 -11.15 6.10
C TRP A 144 22.29 -11.03 7.41
N LEU A 145 21.14 -11.72 7.54
CA LEU A 145 20.36 -11.75 8.79
C LEU A 145 21.10 -12.43 9.95
N GLU A 146 22.01 -13.35 9.69
CA GLU A 146 22.77 -14.10 10.70
C GLU A 146 24.08 -13.40 11.10
N ALA A 147 24.60 -12.53 10.25
CA ALA A 147 25.85 -11.82 10.49
C ALA A 147 25.68 -10.60 11.41
N ASP A 148 26.74 -10.24 12.13
CA ASP A 148 26.84 -8.95 12.82
C ASP A 148 27.03 -7.81 11.82
N GLY A 149 26.61 -6.60 12.18
CA GLY A 149 26.81 -5.40 11.38
C GLY A 149 25.80 -4.32 11.68
N ASP A 150 26.16 -3.10 11.31
CA ASP A 150 25.41 -1.88 11.63
C ASP A 150 24.73 -1.22 10.41
N THR A 151 24.84 -1.82 9.24
CA THR A 151 24.16 -1.34 8.04
C THR A 151 22.66 -1.67 8.07
N VAL A 152 21.83 -0.78 7.56
CA VAL A 152 20.41 -1.05 7.31
C VAL A 152 20.27 -1.81 6.00
N GLY A 153 19.66 -3.00 6.05
CA GLY A 153 19.41 -3.79 4.85
C GLY A 153 18.16 -3.27 4.11
N ILE A 154 18.26 -3.09 2.81
CA ILE A 154 17.14 -2.80 1.93
C ILE A 154 16.96 -3.99 0.98
N THR A 155 15.77 -4.60 1.01
CA THR A 155 15.42 -5.73 0.14
C THR A 155 14.02 -5.58 -0.41
N ASN A 156 13.61 -6.51 -1.26
CA ASN A 156 12.25 -6.53 -1.79
C ASN A 156 11.47 -7.76 -1.34
N TYR A 157 10.13 -7.71 -1.48
CA TYR A 157 9.26 -8.80 -1.07
C TYR A 157 9.55 -10.12 -1.80
N GLU A 158 10.01 -10.07 -3.06
CA GLU A 158 10.32 -11.27 -3.85
C GLU A 158 11.59 -11.98 -3.36
N ALA A 159 12.44 -11.29 -2.60
CA ALA A 159 13.62 -11.90 -1.96
C ALA A 159 13.26 -12.80 -0.77
N LEU A 160 12.08 -12.65 -0.20
CA LEU A 160 11.62 -13.42 0.94
C LEU A 160 11.25 -14.85 0.54
N LYS A 161 11.82 -15.84 1.22
CA LYS A 161 11.50 -17.27 1.05
C LYS A 161 10.74 -17.79 2.26
N LYS A 162 9.94 -18.85 2.06
CA LYS A 162 9.18 -19.49 3.14
C LYS A 162 10.04 -19.96 4.31
N ASN A 163 11.30 -20.28 4.07
CA ASN A 163 12.25 -20.75 5.07
C ASN A 163 13.17 -19.65 5.63
N THR A 164 13.03 -18.39 5.22
CA THR A 164 13.79 -17.27 5.77
C THR A 164 13.58 -17.18 7.29
N GLN A 165 14.67 -17.19 8.06
CA GLN A 165 14.67 -17.09 9.52
C GLN A 165 15.03 -15.68 9.97
N PRO A 166 14.54 -15.20 11.13
CA PRO A 166 14.81 -13.84 11.59
C PRO A 166 16.28 -13.59 11.96
N GLY A 167 17.03 -14.60 12.32
CA GLY A 167 18.44 -14.45 12.70
C GLY A 167 18.63 -13.38 13.77
N ARG A 168 19.45 -12.36 13.47
CA ARG A 168 19.74 -11.21 14.34
C ARG A 168 18.84 -10.00 14.08
N LEU A 169 17.70 -10.20 13.41
CA LEU A 169 16.74 -9.13 13.15
C LEU A 169 16.30 -8.48 14.46
N GLY A 170 16.36 -7.15 14.55
CA GLY A 170 15.89 -6.34 15.67
C GLY A 170 14.78 -5.40 15.28
N ALA A 171 14.73 -5.03 13.99
CA ALA A 171 13.70 -4.17 13.45
C ALA A 171 13.25 -4.61 12.05
N LEU A 172 11.96 -4.54 11.79
CA LEU A 172 11.37 -4.85 10.47
C LEU A 172 10.45 -3.72 10.03
N ILE A 173 10.78 -3.14 8.87
CA ILE A 173 10.07 -2.01 8.29
C ILE A 173 9.47 -2.46 6.95
N LEU A 174 8.15 -2.30 6.80
CA LEU A 174 7.41 -2.70 5.60
C LEU A 174 6.94 -1.46 4.85
N ASP A 175 7.59 -1.16 3.75
CA ASP A 175 7.12 -0.17 2.78
C ASP A 175 6.07 -0.82 1.86
N GLU A 176 4.99 -0.11 1.56
CA GLU A 176 3.79 -0.64 0.90
C GLU A 176 3.21 -1.87 1.62
N SER A 177 2.97 -1.72 2.93
CA SER A 177 2.42 -2.79 3.77
C SER A 177 1.01 -3.25 3.38
N SER A 178 0.37 -2.63 2.38
CA SER A 178 -0.85 -3.12 1.72
C SER A 178 -0.69 -4.56 1.17
N ILE A 179 0.53 -5.02 0.98
CA ILE A 179 0.81 -6.42 0.64
C ILE A 179 0.34 -7.41 1.71
N LEU A 180 0.18 -6.97 2.95
CA LEU A 180 -0.34 -7.76 4.06
C LEU A 180 -1.86 -7.97 3.99
N LYS A 181 -2.61 -7.25 3.14
CA LYS A 181 -4.08 -7.29 3.08
C LYS A 181 -4.67 -8.68 2.88
N SER A 182 -3.98 -9.55 2.15
CA SER A 182 -4.44 -10.94 1.95
C SER A 182 -4.09 -11.81 3.14
N HIS A 183 -5.11 -12.36 3.81
CA HIS A 183 -4.94 -13.28 4.94
C HIS A 183 -4.21 -14.57 4.55
N TYR A 184 -4.30 -14.95 3.29
CA TYR A 184 -3.69 -16.17 2.72
C TYR A 184 -2.49 -15.87 1.82
N GLY A 185 -2.02 -14.61 1.79
CA GLY A 185 -0.89 -14.19 0.98
C GLY A 185 0.44 -14.78 1.48
N ASN A 186 1.23 -15.34 0.59
CA ASN A 186 2.55 -15.91 0.95
C ASN A 186 3.43 -14.90 1.69
N TYR A 187 3.48 -13.65 1.24
CA TYR A 187 4.31 -12.61 1.85
C TYR A 187 3.80 -12.19 3.23
N ALA A 188 2.48 -12.12 3.43
CA ALA A 188 1.90 -11.80 4.73
C ALA A 188 2.37 -12.79 5.80
N GLY A 189 2.24 -14.09 5.54
CA GLY A 189 2.70 -15.13 6.47
C GLY A 189 4.20 -15.06 6.80
N ILE A 190 5.04 -14.74 5.80
CA ILE A 190 6.49 -14.59 6.01
C ILE A 190 6.80 -13.36 6.87
N CYS A 191 6.22 -12.20 6.54
CA CYS A 191 6.42 -10.96 7.29
C CYS A 191 5.94 -11.08 8.75
N LEU A 192 4.77 -11.69 8.98
CA LEU A 192 4.26 -11.94 10.33
C LEU A 192 5.21 -12.82 11.15
N ARG A 193 5.77 -13.87 10.52
CA ARG A 193 6.75 -14.76 11.19
C ARG A 193 8.05 -14.04 11.49
N LEU A 194 8.63 -13.32 10.54
CA LEU A 194 9.86 -12.55 10.73
C LEU A 194 9.70 -11.45 11.77
N GLY A 195 8.52 -10.81 11.82
CA GLY A 195 8.23 -9.75 12.78
C GLY A 195 7.90 -10.23 14.20
N ARG A 196 7.73 -11.56 14.41
CA ARG A 196 7.34 -12.07 15.73
C ARG A 196 8.42 -11.82 16.79
N GLY A 197 8.01 -11.17 17.90
CA GLY A 197 8.92 -10.89 19.02
C GLY A 197 9.90 -9.75 18.80
N LEU A 198 9.79 -9.01 17.68
CA LEU A 198 10.58 -7.79 17.48
C LEU A 198 9.94 -6.62 18.24
N ASP A 199 10.77 -5.80 18.85
CA ASP A 199 10.34 -4.57 19.53
C ASP A 199 10.09 -3.43 18.54
N TRP A 200 10.82 -3.40 17.42
CA TRP A 200 10.76 -2.33 16.45
C TRP A 200 10.10 -2.78 15.14
N LYS A 201 8.94 -2.19 14.83
CA LYS A 201 8.17 -2.52 13.62
C LYS A 201 7.49 -1.27 13.07
N LEU A 202 7.61 -1.08 11.76
CA LEU A 202 6.93 0.01 11.08
C LEU A 202 6.23 -0.50 9.82
N CYS A 203 4.98 -0.08 9.64
CA CYS A 203 4.21 -0.31 8.42
C CYS A 203 3.92 1.02 7.73
N LEU A 204 4.12 1.10 6.41
CA LEU A 204 3.79 2.30 5.65
C LEU A 204 3.01 1.92 4.39
N THR A 205 1.92 2.61 4.11
CA THR A 205 1.17 2.50 2.85
C THR A 205 0.23 3.67 2.65
N GLY A 206 -0.13 3.97 1.40
CA GLY A 206 -1.19 4.92 1.07
C GLY A 206 -2.59 4.29 1.02
N THR A 207 -2.66 2.97 0.95
CA THR A 207 -3.91 2.22 0.77
C THR A 207 -3.98 1.04 1.75
N PRO A 208 -4.17 1.29 3.06
CA PRO A 208 -4.09 0.24 4.07
C PRO A 208 -5.23 -0.79 3.98
N ALA A 209 -6.41 -0.36 3.53
CA ALA A 209 -7.59 -1.21 3.39
C ALA A 209 -8.40 -0.82 2.12
N PRO A 210 -7.83 -1.09 0.92
CA PRO A 210 -8.39 -0.57 -0.33
C PRO A 210 -9.74 -1.20 -0.72
N ASN A 211 -10.07 -2.37 -0.22
CA ASN A 211 -11.32 -3.06 -0.55
C ASN A 211 -12.26 -3.16 0.65
N ASP A 212 -11.74 -3.50 1.82
CA ASP A 212 -12.54 -3.72 3.03
C ASP A 212 -11.74 -3.46 4.30
N ARG A 213 -12.42 -3.00 5.37
CA ARG A 213 -11.82 -2.74 6.70
C ARG A 213 -11.19 -3.96 7.37
N ILE A 214 -11.55 -5.19 6.98
CA ILE A 214 -10.89 -6.40 7.48
C ILE A 214 -9.39 -6.46 7.13
N GLU A 215 -8.97 -5.75 6.09
CA GLU A 215 -7.58 -5.74 5.61
C GLU A 215 -6.60 -5.11 6.62
N TYR A 216 -7.09 -4.35 7.61
CA TYR A 216 -6.27 -3.87 8.74
C TYR A 216 -5.81 -4.99 9.67
N ALA A 217 -6.47 -6.16 9.66
CA ALA A 217 -6.20 -7.22 10.62
C ALA A 217 -4.75 -7.70 10.61
N ASN A 218 -4.16 -7.90 9.44
CA ASN A 218 -2.76 -8.33 9.34
C ASN A 218 -1.76 -7.27 9.79
N ASN A 219 -2.03 -5.98 9.53
CA ASN A 219 -1.22 -4.89 10.06
C ASN A 219 -1.28 -4.87 11.61
N ALA A 220 -2.48 -5.04 12.18
CA ALA A 220 -2.67 -5.10 13.62
C ALA A 220 -1.95 -6.29 14.26
N VAL A 221 -1.96 -7.47 13.61
CA VAL A 221 -1.23 -8.66 14.08
C VAL A 221 0.28 -8.48 13.91
N PHE A 222 0.74 -7.92 12.80
CA PHE A 222 2.16 -7.64 12.58
C PHE A 222 2.74 -6.72 13.67
N LEU A 223 1.96 -5.71 14.09
CA LEU A 223 2.34 -4.76 15.14
C LEU A 223 2.04 -5.27 16.56
N ASP A 224 1.72 -6.55 16.73
CA ASP A 224 1.37 -7.20 18.02
C ASP A 224 0.18 -6.57 18.76
N ARG A 225 -0.72 -5.88 18.04
CA ARG A 225 -1.94 -5.30 18.62
C ARG A 225 -3.01 -6.35 18.89
N PHE A 226 -2.99 -7.41 18.10
CA PHE A 226 -3.83 -8.57 18.26
C PHE A 226 -3.01 -9.85 18.07
N PRO A 227 -3.31 -10.91 18.83
CA PRO A 227 -2.55 -12.16 18.72
C PRO A 227 -2.80 -12.90 17.41
N THR A 228 -3.99 -12.73 16.81
CA THR A 228 -4.40 -13.39 15.57
C THR A 228 -5.39 -12.51 14.78
N VAL A 229 -5.48 -12.74 13.48
CA VAL A 229 -6.50 -12.12 12.62
C VAL A 229 -7.91 -12.42 13.14
N ASN A 230 -8.18 -13.65 13.55
CA ASN A 230 -9.49 -14.04 14.06
C ASN A 230 -9.87 -13.26 15.35
N SER A 231 -8.92 -12.95 16.22
CA SER A 231 -9.20 -12.15 17.41
C SER A 231 -9.57 -10.70 17.08
N PHE A 232 -8.95 -10.12 16.05
CA PHE A 232 -9.32 -8.81 15.51
C PHE A 232 -10.73 -8.83 14.90
N LEU A 233 -10.99 -9.82 14.02
CA LEU A 233 -12.28 -9.96 13.34
C LEU A 233 -13.41 -10.21 14.36
N ALA A 234 -13.24 -11.13 15.28
CA ALA A 234 -14.25 -11.44 16.31
C ALA A 234 -14.60 -10.22 17.18
N LYS A 235 -13.65 -9.31 17.40
CA LYS A 235 -13.90 -8.10 18.20
C LYS A 235 -14.79 -7.10 17.46
N TYR A 236 -14.50 -6.81 16.21
CA TYR A 236 -15.13 -5.70 15.49
C TYR A 236 -16.12 -6.11 14.42
N PHE A 237 -16.04 -7.34 13.90
CA PHE A 237 -16.81 -7.80 12.76
C PHE A 237 -17.74 -8.95 13.10
N VAL A 238 -18.73 -9.15 12.26
CA VAL A 238 -19.62 -10.32 12.27
C VAL A 238 -19.54 -11.02 10.92
N ASN A 239 -19.38 -12.35 10.93
CA ASN A 239 -19.45 -13.12 9.70
C ASN A 239 -20.92 -13.40 9.35
N ARG A 240 -21.36 -12.89 8.21
CA ARG A 240 -22.72 -13.10 7.68
C ARG A 240 -22.79 -14.10 6.53
N GLY A 241 -21.63 -14.67 6.13
CA GLY A 241 -21.60 -15.72 5.11
C GLY A 241 -22.07 -17.06 5.67
N GLN A 242 -22.85 -17.79 4.88
CA GLN A 242 -23.26 -19.18 5.22
C GLN A 242 -22.29 -20.20 4.63
N THR A 243 -21.77 -19.95 3.43
CA THR A 243 -20.84 -20.81 2.69
C THR A 243 -19.49 -20.17 2.48
N ASP A 244 -19.44 -18.83 2.36
CA ASP A 244 -18.24 -18.06 2.15
C ASP A 244 -18.05 -17.06 3.30
N GLU A 245 -16.80 -16.71 3.62
CA GLU A 245 -16.49 -15.72 4.63
C GLU A 245 -16.91 -14.32 4.14
N ARG A 246 -17.95 -13.76 4.76
CA ARG A 246 -18.43 -12.41 4.53
C ARG A 246 -18.43 -11.64 5.84
N TRP A 247 -17.36 -10.94 6.10
CA TRP A 247 -17.17 -10.13 7.29
C TRP A 247 -17.75 -8.72 7.12
N GLU A 248 -18.62 -8.32 8.03
CA GLU A 248 -19.17 -6.97 8.06
C GLU A 248 -18.87 -6.33 9.41
N LEU A 249 -18.52 -5.03 9.43
CA LEU A 249 -18.31 -4.30 10.67
C LEU A 249 -19.61 -4.26 11.47
N LYS A 250 -19.55 -4.59 12.76
CA LYS A 250 -20.71 -4.51 13.67
C LYS A 250 -21.21 -3.07 13.71
N PRO A 251 -22.54 -2.80 13.65
CA PRO A 251 -23.08 -1.44 13.59
C PRO A 251 -22.60 -0.51 14.70
N HIS A 252 -22.43 -1.03 15.91
CA HIS A 252 -21.96 -0.28 17.10
C HIS A 252 -20.42 -0.21 17.20
N ALA A 253 -19.67 -0.89 16.34
CA ALA A 253 -18.22 -0.99 16.45
C ALA A 253 -17.46 0.12 15.71
N LEU A 254 -18.10 0.95 14.89
CA LEU A 254 -17.43 1.92 14.03
C LEU A 254 -16.48 2.85 14.80
N ARG A 255 -16.99 3.57 15.78
CA ARG A 255 -16.18 4.47 16.63
C ARG A 255 -15.13 3.72 17.47
N PRO A 256 -15.48 2.63 18.21
CA PRO A 256 -14.49 1.83 18.92
C PRO A 256 -13.40 1.25 18.01
N PHE A 257 -13.74 0.89 16.77
CA PHE A 257 -12.80 0.40 15.76
C PHE A 257 -11.76 1.48 15.40
N TYR A 258 -12.18 2.67 14.98
CA TYR A 258 -11.26 3.74 14.64
C TYR A 258 -10.46 4.26 15.83
N ARG A 259 -11.07 4.34 17.00
CA ARG A 259 -10.37 4.68 18.25
C ARG A 259 -9.27 3.66 18.57
N SER A 260 -9.51 2.37 18.32
CA SER A 260 -8.45 1.36 18.47
C SER A 260 -7.35 1.50 17.44
N LEU A 261 -7.68 1.89 16.20
CA LEU A 261 -6.66 2.14 15.17
C LEU A 261 -5.76 3.32 15.57
N SER A 262 -6.30 4.39 16.18
CA SER A 262 -5.53 5.56 16.59
C SER A 262 -4.43 5.26 17.63
N ASP A 263 -4.53 4.15 18.34
CA ASP A 263 -3.51 3.75 19.31
C ASP A 263 -2.21 3.27 18.65
N TRP A 264 -2.24 2.85 17.38
CA TRP A 264 -1.10 2.23 16.71
C TRP A 264 -0.86 2.65 15.27
N CYS A 265 -1.66 3.52 14.71
CA CYS A 265 -1.42 4.07 13.39
C CYS A 265 -1.81 5.55 13.32
N ILE A 266 -1.39 6.20 12.26
CA ILE A 266 -1.89 7.50 11.82
C ILE A 266 -2.42 7.39 10.40
N PHE A 267 -3.54 8.07 10.13
CA PHE A 267 -4.05 8.33 8.79
C PHE A 267 -3.69 9.77 8.44
N LEU A 268 -3.12 9.97 7.26
CA LEU A 268 -2.72 11.29 6.81
C LEU A 268 -3.07 11.45 5.33
N THR A 269 -4.12 12.21 5.06
CA THR A 269 -4.45 12.64 3.69
C THR A 269 -4.10 14.10 3.48
N ASN A 270 -4.28 14.93 4.50
CA ASN A 270 -3.87 16.34 4.51
C ASN A 270 -3.25 16.71 5.88
N PRO A 271 -1.96 17.11 5.91
CA PRO A 271 -1.30 17.56 7.13
C PRO A 271 -2.04 18.69 7.88
N ALA A 272 -2.70 19.61 7.16
CA ALA A 272 -3.46 20.69 7.76
C ALA A 272 -4.63 20.24 8.63
N THR A 273 -5.16 19.03 8.41
CA THR A 273 -6.22 18.44 9.26
C THR A 273 -5.76 18.33 10.72
N TYR A 274 -4.46 18.11 10.95
CA TYR A 274 -3.85 17.99 12.28
C TYR A 274 -3.18 19.28 12.76
N GLY A 275 -3.31 20.38 12.03
CA GLY A 275 -2.70 21.65 12.37
C GLY A 275 -1.25 21.81 11.90
N TRP A 276 -0.75 20.87 11.08
CA TRP A 276 0.55 20.99 10.43
C TRP A 276 0.46 21.81 9.14
N THR A 277 1.62 22.14 8.57
CA THR A 277 1.69 22.89 7.30
C THR A 277 0.99 22.12 6.17
N ASP A 278 0.10 22.81 5.43
CA ASP A 278 -0.63 22.23 4.31
C ASP A 278 0.25 22.09 3.07
N ASN A 279 0.95 20.99 2.95
CA ASN A 279 1.73 20.68 1.77
C ASN A 279 0.90 19.98 0.67
N ALA A 280 -0.34 19.59 0.96
CA ALA A 280 -1.22 18.96 -0.03
C ALA A 280 -1.71 19.94 -1.11
N GLN A 281 -1.79 21.24 -0.79
CA GLN A 281 -2.11 22.31 -1.74
C GLN A 281 -1.08 22.44 -2.87
N LEU A 282 0.12 21.90 -2.68
CA LEU A 282 1.17 21.88 -3.70
C LEU A 282 0.95 20.82 -4.79
N ILE A 283 -0.10 19.99 -4.66
CA ILE A 283 -0.40 18.94 -5.65
C ILE A 283 -1.44 19.48 -6.64
N PRO A 284 -1.10 19.57 -7.94
CA PRO A 284 -2.05 20.02 -8.95
C PRO A 284 -3.26 19.09 -9.08
N PRO A 285 -4.41 19.60 -9.57
CA PRO A 285 -5.63 18.80 -9.71
C PRO A 285 -5.49 17.68 -10.75
N ILE A 286 -6.40 16.69 -10.65
CA ILE A 286 -6.54 15.60 -11.61
C ILE A 286 -7.80 15.85 -12.44
N HIS A 287 -7.68 15.78 -13.75
CA HIS A 287 -8.79 15.83 -14.69
C HIS A 287 -8.98 14.46 -15.33
N THR A 288 -10.16 13.87 -15.18
CA THR A 288 -10.48 12.56 -15.74
C THR A 288 -11.42 12.69 -16.93
N HIS A 289 -11.00 12.10 -18.05
CA HIS A 289 -11.70 12.11 -19.33
C HIS A 289 -12.07 10.67 -19.72
N ILE A 290 -13.36 10.39 -19.84
CA ILE A 290 -13.85 9.10 -20.31
C ILE A 290 -14.16 9.24 -21.81
N HIS A 291 -13.65 8.30 -22.60
CA HIS A 291 -13.85 8.26 -24.05
C HIS A 291 -14.58 6.98 -24.43
N GLU A 292 -15.64 7.10 -25.21
CA GLU A 292 -16.35 5.94 -25.77
C GLU A 292 -15.64 5.43 -27.01
N VAL A 293 -15.40 4.12 -27.05
CA VAL A 293 -14.78 3.42 -28.17
C VAL A 293 -15.76 2.37 -28.69
N GLU A 294 -16.11 2.43 -29.95
CA GLU A 294 -17.00 1.46 -30.55
C GLU A 294 -16.42 0.04 -30.60
N LEU A 295 -17.27 -0.94 -30.32
CA LEU A 295 -16.92 -2.34 -30.54
C LEU A 295 -16.84 -2.66 -32.04
N THR A 296 -15.87 -3.50 -32.43
CA THR A 296 -15.80 -4.05 -33.79
C THR A 296 -16.98 -5.01 -34.05
N LYS A 297 -17.19 -5.34 -35.33
CA LYS A 297 -18.20 -6.32 -35.72
C LYS A 297 -17.95 -7.69 -35.08
N GLU A 298 -16.72 -8.09 -35.02
CA GLU A 298 -16.27 -9.35 -34.42
C GLU A 298 -16.54 -9.37 -32.92
N GLN A 299 -16.23 -8.28 -32.20
CA GLN A 299 -16.55 -8.15 -30.79
C GLN A 299 -18.06 -8.23 -30.51
N LYS A 300 -18.87 -7.56 -31.34
CA LYS A 300 -20.35 -7.60 -31.25
C LYS A 300 -20.89 -9.01 -31.48
N GLN A 301 -20.33 -9.74 -32.46
CA GLN A 301 -20.69 -11.13 -32.73
C GLN A 301 -20.33 -12.04 -31.54
N TRP A 302 -19.17 -11.87 -30.95
CA TRP A 302 -18.72 -12.59 -29.77
C TRP A 302 -19.65 -12.35 -28.57
N VAL A 303 -20.01 -11.11 -28.30
CA VAL A 303 -20.96 -10.75 -27.22
C VAL A 303 -22.29 -11.45 -27.45
N ASN A 304 -22.78 -11.48 -28.67
CA ASN A 304 -24.08 -12.08 -28.98
C ASN A 304 -24.07 -13.61 -28.92
N LYS A 305 -22.98 -14.28 -29.30
CA LYS A 305 -22.88 -15.73 -29.39
C LYS A 305 -22.41 -16.40 -28.10
N GLU A 306 -21.30 -15.93 -27.55
CA GLU A 306 -20.60 -16.63 -26.48
C GLU A 306 -20.91 -16.07 -25.09
N LEU A 307 -20.95 -14.74 -24.93
CA LEU A 307 -21.20 -14.15 -23.62
C LEU A 307 -22.63 -14.30 -23.14
N ARG A 308 -23.63 -14.28 -24.05
CA ARG A 308 -25.01 -14.58 -23.67
C ARG A 308 -25.19 -16.01 -23.16
N MET A 309 -24.48 -16.98 -23.74
CA MET A 309 -24.50 -18.36 -23.25
C MET A 309 -23.82 -18.52 -21.89
N VAL A 310 -22.68 -17.88 -21.69
CA VAL A 310 -21.93 -17.92 -20.42
C VAL A 310 -22.69 -17.16 -19.31
N CYS A 311 -23.32 -16.03 -19.65
CA CYS A 311 -24.09 -15.22 -18.67
C CYS A 311 -25.40 -15.91 -18.24
N ALA A 312 -26.04 -16.66 -19.13
CA ALA A 312 -27.24 -17.43 -18.78
C ALA A 312 -26.94 -18.57 -17.78
N VAL A 313 -25.74 -19.11 -17.78
CA VAL A 313 -25.32 -20.23 -16.92
C VAL A 313 -24.65 -19.77 -15.62
N ARG A 314 -24.06 -18.57 -15.58
CA ARG A 314 -23.34 -18.03 -14.41
C ARG A 314 -23.80 -16.61 -14.10
N ALA A 315 -24.89 -16.51 -13.39
CA ALA A 315 -25.45 -15.23 -12.95
C ALA A 315 -24.43 -14.41 -12.12
N GLY A 316 -23.96 -13.32 -12.70
CA GLY A 316 -23.45 -12.13 -12.01
C GLY A 316 -22.09 -12.21 -11.34
N GLY A 317 -21.28 -11.15 -11.43
CA GLY A 317 -20.12 -10.93 -10.58
C GLY A 317 -18.80 -10.65 -11.32
N ILE A 318 -17.70 -10.80 -10.60
CA ILE A 318 -16.33 -10.50 -11.01
C ILE A 318 -15.91 -11.22 -12.30
N THR A 319 -16.33 -12.48 -12.46
CA THR A 319 -15.99 -13.29 -13.63
C THR A 319 -16.56 -12.74 -14.93
N MET A 320 -17.80 -12.21 -14.89
CA MET A 320 -18.45 -11.60 -16.06
C MET A 320 -17.76 -10.30 -16.46
N ARG A 321 -17.47 -9.44 -15.51
CA ARG A 321 -16.73 -8.19 -15.74
C ARG A 321 -15.34 -8.43 -16.32
N SER A 322 -14.64 -9.44 -15.79
CA SER A 322 -13.33 -9.84 -16.34
C SER A 322 -13.44 -10.31 -17.80
N SER A 323 -14.48 -11.08 -18.15
CA SER A 323 -14.72 -11.51 -19.53
C SER A 323 -15.02 -10.33 -20.45
N TYR A 324 -15.87 -9.40 -20.04
CA TYR A 324 -16.15 -8.19 -20.80
C TYR A 324 -14.91 -7.32 -21.02
N GLY A 325 -14.09 -7.17 -19.98
CA GLY A 325 -12.81 -6.45 -20.10
C GLY A 325 -11.83 -7.10 -21.05
N GLN A 326 -11.78 -8.43 -21.14
CA GLN A 326 -10.95 -9.15 -22.11
C GLN A 326 -11.47 -8.98 -23.54
N VAL A 327 -12.78 -9.15 -23.74
CA VAL A 327 -13.41 -8.98 -25.05
C VAL A 327 -13.19 -7.57 -25.60
N SER A 328 -13.37 -6.55 -24.76
CA SER A 328 -13.12 -5.14 -25.14
C SER A 328 -11.70 -4.90 -25.62
N LYS A 329 -10.75 -5.71 -25.15
CA LYS A 329 -9.31 -5.61 -25.49
C LYS A 329 -8.88 -6.59 -26.60
N GLY A 330 -9.86 -7.22 -27.28
CA GLY A 330 -9.62 -8.11 -28.43
C GLY A 330 -9.05 -9.47 -28.09
N HIS A 331 -9.27 -9.97 -26.86
CA HIS A 331 -8.76 -11.27 -26.46
C HIS A 331 -9.74 -11.98 -25.52
N TRP A 332 -9.99 -13.27 -25.73
CA TRP A 332 -10.73 -14.12 -24.80
C TRP A 332 -10.42 -15.61 -24.97
N LYS A 333 -10.21 -16.31 -23.86
CA LYS A 333 -9.93 -17.78 -23.81
C LYS A 333 -8.87 -18.24 -24.82
N GLY A 334 -7.82 -17.43 -25.04
CA GLY A 334 -6.72 -17.78 -25.96
C GLY A 334 -7.00 -17.47 -27.43
N GLN A 335 -8.10 -16.80 -27.74
CA GLN A 335 -8.40 -16.32 -29.10
C GLN A 335 -8.30 -14.80 -29.17
N ASP A 336 -7.64 -14.32 -30.20
CA ASP A 336 -7.45 -12.91 -30.49
C ASP A 336 -8.39 -12.46 -31.60
N PHE A 337 -8.89 -11.24 -31.52
CA PHE A 337 -9.73 -10.61 -32.52
C PHE A 337 -9.52 -9.09 -32.57
N PRO A 338 -9.90 -8.43 -33.69
CA PRO A 338 -9.71 -6.99 -33.84
C PRO A 338 -10.39 -6.17 -32.72
N THR A 339 -9.74 -5.10 -32.30
CA THR A 339 -10.30 -4.10 -31.37
C THR A 339 -9.87 -2.71 -31.79
N ASN A 340 -10.77 -1.73 -31.63
CA ASN A 340 -10.51 -0.33 -32.00
C ASN A 340 -9.66 0.43 -30.97
N LYS A 341 -9.48 -0.11 -29.77
CA LYS A 341 -8.80 0.59 -28.68
C LYS A 341 -7.35 1.00 -28.96
N PRO A 342 -6.47 0.13 -29.48
CA PRO A 342 -5.08 0.50 -29.74
C PRO A 342 -4.96 1.70 -30.68
N GLN A 343 -5.72 1.71 -31.78
CA GLN A 343 -5.71 2.81 -32.73
C GLN A 343 -6.29 4.08 -32.10
N PHE A 344 -7.41 3.97 -31.39
CA PHE A 344 -8.00 5.12 -30.69
C PHE A 344 -7.00 5.77 -29.70
N MET A 345 -6.26 4.96 -28.94
CA MET A 345 -5.22 5.48 -28.02
C MET A 345 -4.07 6.13 -28.78
N ALA A 346 -3.65 5.57 -29.92
CA ALA A 346 -2.62 6.15 -30.75
C ALA A 346 -3.06 7.51 -31.32
N ASP A 347 -4.25 7.60 -31.90
CA ASP A 347 -4.81 8.84 -32.44
C ASP A 347 -4.96 9.92 -31.36
N LEU A 348 -5.37 9.50 -30.13
CA LEU A 348 -5.48 10.40 -28.99
C LEU A 348 -4.12 10.97 -28.57
N ILE A 349 -3.08 10.12 -28.52
CA ILE A 349 -1.72 10.50 -28.12
C ILE A 349 -1.05 11.34 -29.22
N ASP A 350 -1.25 11.00 -30.49
CA ASP A 350 -0.71 11.75 -31.62
C ASP A 350 -1.30 13.16 -31.73
N GLY A 351 -2.54 13.34 -31.25
CA GLY A 351 -3.18 14.66 -31.15
C GLY A 351 -2.56 15.55 -30.08
N TRP A 352 -1.71 15.00 -29.22
CA TRP A 352 -1.03 15.76 -28.18
C TRP A 352 0.36 16.21 -28.64
N ARG A 353 0.79 17.34 -28.08
CA ARG A 353 2.14 17.82 -28.33
C ARG A 353 3.18 16.94 -27.62
N LYS A 354 4.31 16.73 -28.24
CA LYS A 354 5.44 15.95 -27.72
C LYS A 354 6.14 16.56 -26.50
N GLU A 355 5.67 17.69 -26.00
CA GLU A 355 6.24 18.39 -24.84
C GLU A 355 5.87 17.74 -23.50
N GLU A 356 4.96 16.78 -23.49
CA GLU A 356 4.44 16.17 -22.26
C GLU A 356 4.50 14.64 -22.35
N SER A 357 5.12 14.03 -21.34
CA SER A 357 5.26 12.58 -21.27
C SER A 357 3.95 11.91 -20.87
N THR A 358 3.69 10.76 -21.46
CA THR A 358 2.46 9.96 -21.30
C THR A 358 2.75 8.56 -20.76
N LEU A 359 2.02 8.15 -19.72
CA LEU A 359 1.98 6.76 -19.27
C LEU A 359 0.75 6.06 -19.82
N VAL A 360 0.94 4.90 -20.42
CA VAL A 360 -0.15 4.04 -20.92
C VAL A 360 -0.23 2.78 -20.08
N TRP A 361 -1.40 2.56 -19.46
CA TRP A 361 -1.65 1.45 -18.57
C TRP A 361 -2.49 0.37 -19.23
N CYS A 362 -1.90 -0.81 -19.38
CA CYS A 362 -2.55 -2.02 -19.88
C CYS A 362 -2.72 -3.06 -18.79
N ILE A 363 -3.64 -4.00 -18.98
CA ILE A 363 -3.95 -5.05 -18.01
C ILE A 363 -3.32 -6.38 -18.44
N TYR A 364 -3.46 -6.72 -19.72
CA TYR A 364 -3.03 -8.00 -20.28
C TYR A 364 -1.79 -7.85 -21.16
N ASP A 365 -1.02 -8.96 -21.32
CA ASP A 365 0.19 -8.96 -22.17
C ASP A 365 -0.13 -8.71 -23.63
N HIS A 366 -1.21 -9.35 -24.15
CA HIS A 366 -1.68 -9.16 -25.52
C HIS A 366 -2.08 -7.70 -25.78
N GLU A 367 -2.91 -7.12 -24.93
CA GLU A 367 -3.33 -5.72 -24.97
C GLU A 367 -2.11 -4.76 -24.97
N GLN A 368 -1.12 -5.02 -24.10
CA GLN A 368 0.11 -4.23 -24.05
C GLN A 368 0.89 -4.29 -25.36
N GLY A 369 0.95 -5.47 -25.99
CA GLY A 369 1.59 -5.66 -27.28
C GLY A 369 0.90 -4.86 -28.40
N LEU A 370 -0.43 -4.92 -28.48
CA LEU A 370 -1.23 -4.16 -29.43
C LEU A 370 -1.11 -2.65 -29.23
N ALA A 371 -1.21 -2.20 -27.98
CA ALA A 371 -1.06 -0.78 -27.63
C ALA A 371 0.34 -0.26 -28.00
N HIS A 372 1.40 -1.00 -27.66
CA HIS A 372 2.76 -0.63 -28.00
C HIS A 372 3.00 -0.62 -29.51
N ALA A 373 2.46 -1.57 -30.27
CA ALA A 373 2.57 -1.60 -31.74
C ALA A 373 1.90 -0.41 -32.41
N ALA A 374 0.75 0.07 -31.87
CA ALA A 374 0.02 1.21 -32.41
C ALA A 374 0.62 2.57 -31.99
N ILE A 375 1.05 2.70 -30.74
CA ILE A 375 1.47 3.97 -30.12
C ILE A 375 2.99 4.19 -30.28
N GLY A 376 3.79 3.13 -30.21
CA GLY A 376 5.25 3.24 -30.11
C GLY A 376 5.73 3.52 -28.68
N GLY A 377 6.89 4.17 -28.56
CA GLY A 377 7.54 4.47 -27.28
C GLY A 377 8.24 3.26 -26.66
N GLU A 378 8.38 3.23 -25.34
CA GLU A 378 8.94 2.09 -24.59
C GLU A 378 7.86 1.22 -23.96
N SER A 379 8.05 -0.10 -23.99
CA SER A 379 7.12 -1.05 -23.37
C SER A 379 7.83 -1.89 -22.30
N MET A 380 7.39 -1.71 -21.03
CA MET A 380 7.92 -2.42 -19.87
C MET A 380 6.99 -3.55 -19.45
N SER A 381 7.43 -4.80 -19.57
CA SER A 381 6.66 -5.99 -19.19
C SER A 381 7.29 -6.75 -18.02
N GLY A 382 6.59 -7.78 -17.51
CA GLY A 382 7.12 -8.69 -16.51
C GLY A 382 8.39 -9.45 -16.95
N LYS A 383 8.58 -9.62 -18.27
CA LYS A 383 9.75 -10.29 -18.86
C LYS A 383 10.96 -9.35 -19.04
N THR A 384 10.78 -8.04 -18.89
CA THR A 384 11.87 -7.06 -19.03
C THR A 384 12.85 -7.22 -17.87
N PRO A 385 14.16 -7.46 -18.10
CA PRO A 385 15.15 -7.59 -17.05
C PRO A 385 15.23 -6.34 -16.18
N MET A 386 15.52 -6.50 -14.87
CA MET A 386 15.51 -5.39 -13.89
C MET A 386 16.44 -4.24 -14.33
N LYS A 387 17.66 -4.54 -14.81
CA LYS A 387 18.59 -3.51 -15.30
C LYS A 387 18.00 -2.68 -16.45
N ALA A 388 17.30 -3.34 -17.38
CA ALA A 388 16.64 -2.66 -18.48
C ALA A 388 15.47 -1.79 -17.99
N ARG A 389 14.67 -2.27 -17.01
CA ARG A 389 13.57 -1.48 -16.42
C ARG A 389 14.08 -0.18 -15.81
N VAL A 390 15.18 -0.21 -15.07
CA VAL A 390 15.80 0.98 -14.47
C VAL A 390 16.17 1.98 -15.57
N GLY A 391 16.90 1.55 -16.59
CA GLY A 391 17.28 2.42 -17.69
C GLY A 391 16.08 3.00 -18.48
N MET A 392 14.99 2.23 -18.64
CA MET A 392 13.74 2.72 -19.24
C MET A 392 13.11 3.81 -18.39
N VAL A 393 13.04 3.62 -17.07
CA VAL A 393 12.50 4.62 -16.14
C VAL A 393 13.33 5.90 -16.15
N GLU A 394 14.65 5.79 -16.18
CA GLU A 394 15.55 6.96 -16.25
C GLU A 394 15.35 7.73 -17.56
N ARG A 395 15.38 7.05 -18.73
CA ARG A 395 15.11 7.72 -20.02
C ARG A 395 13.75 8.42 -20.06
N PHE A 396 12.72 7.81 -19.45
CA PHE A 396 11.40 8.43 -19.35
C PHE A 396 11.41 9.67 -18.45
N LYS A 397 12.08 9.61 -17.29
CA LYS A 397 12.24 10.74 -16.39
C LYS A 397 13.00 11.91 -17.03
N ASP A 398 14.01 11.59 -17.80
CA ASP A 398 14.85 12.56 -18.53
C ASP A 398 14.20 13.06 -19.83
N ARG A 399 12.96 12.63 -20.12
CA ARG A 399 12.20 12.97 -21.34
C ARG A 399 12.91 12.58 -22.64
N LEU A 400 13.75 11.57 -22.60
CA LEU A 400 14.35 10.96 -23.79
C LEU A 400 13.35 10.04 -24.51
N VAL A 401 12.27 9.68 -23.81
CA VAL A 401 11.14 8.90 -24.33
C VAL A 401 9.85 9.57 -23.84
N ASP A 402 8.95 9.87 -24.78
CA ASP A 402 7.71 10.59 -24.48
C ASP A 402 6.58 9.67 -23.99
N VAL A 403 6.59 8.39 -24.39
CA VAL A 403 5.53 7.44 -24.05
C VAL A 403 6.11 6.17 -23.45
N MET A 404 5.53 5.75 -22.34
CA MET A 404 5.84 4.46 -21.71
C MET A 404 4.57 3.64 -21.54
N VAL A 405 4.55 2.43 -22.09
CA VAL A 405 3.46 1.45 -21.99
C VAL A 405 3.82 0.40 -20.95
N SER A 406 2.98 0.20 -19.96
CA SER A 406 3.24 -0.79 -18.91
C SER A 406 1.95 -1.26 -18.23
N LYS A 407 2.10 -2.10 -17.22
CA LYS A 407 1.00 -2.59 -16.37
C LYS A 407 1.08 -2.02 -14.97
N PRO A 408 -0.06 -1.78 -14.30
CA PRO A 408 -0.10 -1.35 -12.90
C PRO A 408 0.75 -2.22 -11.97
N LYS A 409 0.75 -3.52 -12.15
CA LYS A 409 1.54 -4.47 -11.34
C LYS A 409 3.06 -4.35 -11.52
N ILE A 410 3.52 -3.74 -12.61
CA ILE A 410 4.95 -3.63 -12.92
C ILE A 410 5.47 -2.25 -12.55
N LEU A 411 4.84 -1.20 -13.06
CA LEU A 411 5.29 0.18 -12.94
C LEU A 411 4.46 0.98 -11.91
N GLY A 412 3.31 0.47 -11.47
CA GLY A 412 2.38 1.17 -10.58
C GLY A 412 2.80 1.27 -9.11
N PHE A 413 3.95 0.71 -8.70
CA PHE A 413 4.40 0.72 -7.31
C PHE A 413 5.66 1.57 -7.09
N GLY A 414 5.59 2.49 -6.14
CA GLY A 414 6.72 3.15 -5.50
C GLY A 414 7.48 4.23 -6.29
N LEU A 415 7.42 4.23 -7.62
CA LEU A 415 8.22 5.14 -8.45
C LEU A 415 7.67 6.56 -8.50
N ASN A 416 8.57 7.54 -8.65
CA ASN A 416 8.26 8.94 -8.95
C ASN A 416 8.26 9.14 -10.47
N LEU A 417 7.07 9.39 -11.05
CA LEU A 417 6.89 9.62 -12.48
C LEU A 417 6.15 10.94 -12.75
N GLN A 418 6.51 11.98 -11.99
CA GLN A 418 5.92 13.32 -12.07
C GLN A 418 6.13 14.00 -13.43
N VAL A 419 7.08 13.52 -14.21
CA VAL A 419 7.31 13.97 -15.58
C VAL A 419 6.11 13.70 -16.48
N ALA A 420 5.33 12.66 -16.17
CA ALA A 420 4.11 12.33 -16.91
C ALA A 420 2.95 13.20 -16.44
N THR A 421 2.48 14.07 -17.29
CA THR A 421 1.31 14.92 -17.07
C THR A 421 0.04 14.34 -17.68
N ARG A 422 0.17 13.21 -18.38
CA ARG A 422 -0.93 12.46 -19.01
C ARG A 422 -0.83 10.98 -18.70
N GLN A 423 -1.99 10.38 -18.44
CA GLN A 423 -2.11 8.93 -18.28
C GLN A 423 -3.28 8.42 -19.11
N VAL A 424 -3.07 7.32 -19.83
CA VAL A 424 -4.09 6.64 -20.61
C VAL A 424 -4.28 5.24 -20.02
N PHE A 425 -5.50 4.94 -19.56
CA PHE A 425 -5.85 3.59 -19.10
C PHE A 425 -6.64 2.90 -20.22
N SER A 426 -6.08 1.86 -20.82
CA SER A 426 -6.77 1.08 -21.87
C SER A 426 -8.07 0.40 -21.37
N GLY A 427 -8.48 0.70 -20.15
CA GLY A 427 -9.64 0.23 -19.43
C GLY A 427 -9.29 0.01 -17.97
N LEU A 428 -10.29 -0.03 -17.11
CA LEU A 428 -10.10 -0.28 -15.68
C LEU A 428 -10.43 -1.73 -15.33
N GLN A 429 -9.67 -2.30 -14.41
CA GLN A 429 -10.10 -3.48 -13.66
C GLN A 429 -10.92 -3.02 -12.45
N ASP A 430 -11.66 -3.94 -11.81
CA ASP A 430 -12.41 -3.68 -10.57
C ASP A 430 -11.52 -3.29 -9.36
N SER A 431 -10.25 -2.97 -9.58
CA SER A 431 -9.29 -2.60 -8.54
C SER A 431 -9.09 -1.08 -8.50
N TYR A 432 -9.80 -0.42 -7.59
CA TYR A 432 -9.56 0.99 -7.27
C TYR A 432 -8.11 1.24 -6.83
N GLU A 433 -7.52 0.35 -6.03
CA GLU A 433 -6.14 0.48 -5.55
C GLU A 433 -5.14 0.63 -6.69
N GLN A 434 -5.22 -0.24 -7.70
CA GLN A 434 -4.31 -0.17 -8.85
C GLN A 434 -4.46 1.12 -9.63
N TYR A 435 -5.70 1.55 -9.88
CA TYR A 435 -5.99 2.82 -10.51
C TYR A 435 -5.39 3.99 -9.73
N TYR A 436 -5.72 4.06 -8.44
CA TYR A 436 -5.25 5.10 -7.54
C TYR A 436 -3.71 5.16 -7.47
N GLN A 437 -3.06 4.03 -7.28
CA GLN A 437 -1.60 3.95 -7.24
C GLN A 437 -0.94 4.42 -8.55
N CYS A 438 -1.51 4.06 -9.71
CA CYS A 438 -1.02 4.53 -11.00
C CYS A 438 -1.15 6.05 -11.13
N VAL A 439 -2.31 6.60 -10.82
CA VAL A 439 -2.56 8.05 -10.87
C VAL A 439 -1.58 8.80 -9.98
N LYS A 440 -1.36 8.30 -8.78
CA LYS A 440 -0.46 8.90 -7.78
C LYS A 440 1.05 8.71 -8.10
N ARG A 441 1.42 8.02 -9.20
CA ARG A 441 2.81 8.05 -9.69
C ARG A 441 3.18 9.40 -10.29
N SER A 442 2.22 10.06 -10.92
CA SER A 442 2.40 11.36 -11.57
C SER A 442 1.88 12.52 -10.72
N ASN A 443 0.77 12.33 -10.00
CA ASN A 443 0.12 13.37 -9.19
C ASN A 443 0.60 13.32 -7.74
N ARG A 444 1.59 14.13 -7.42
CA ARG A 444 2.22 14.18 -6.09
C ARG A 444 2.93 15.51 -5.84
N ILE A 445 3.39 15.76 -4.62
CA ILE A 445 4.19 16.95 -4.28
C ILE A 445 5.39 17.04 -5.22
N GLY A 446 5.58 18.22 -5.83
CA GLY A 446 6.61 18.48 -6.85
C GLY A 446 6.11 18.35 -8.30
N SER A 447 4.86 17.91 -8.53
CA SER A 447 4.21 18.05 -9.84
C SER A 447 3.88 19.52 -10.09
N THR A 448 4.18 20.02 -11.30
CA THR A 448 4.02 21.45 -11.67
C THR A 448 2.79 21.71 -12.53
N LYS A 449 2.19 20.66 -13.10
CA LYS A 449 1.03 20.75 -13.99
C LYS A 449 -0.08 19.81 -13.54
N PRO A 450 -1.35 20.11 -13.85
CA PRO A 450 -2.46 19.17 -13.67
C PRO A 450 -2.21 17.84 -14.38
N LEU A 451 -2.69 16.75 -13.79
CA LEU A 451 -2.64 15.44 -14.41
C LEU A 451 -3.93 15.20 -15.19
N ASN A 452 -3.81 14.90 -16.48
CA ASN A 452 -4.93 14.47 -17.31
C ASN A 452 -4.96 12.95 -17.42
N VAL A 453 -6.05 12.34 -16.98
CA VAL A 453 -6.27 10.89 -17.01
C VAL A 453 -7.33 10.59 -18.06
N HIS A 454 -6.98 9.82 -19.08
CA HIS A 454 -7.85 9.43 -20.18
C HIS A 454 -8.19 7.95 -20.07
N ILE A 455 -9.48 7.61 -20.16
CA ILE A 455 -9.98 6.24 -19.99
C ILE A 455 -10.86 5.89 -21.21
N PRO A 456 -10.29 5.36 -22.31
CA PRO A 456 -11.06 4.82 -23.41
C PRO A 456 -11.76 3.52 -23.00
N ILE A 457 -13.09 3.50 -23.08
CA ILE A 457 -13.94 2.37 -22.70
C ILE A 457 -14.88 2.01 -23.83
N THR A 458 -15.24 0.74 -23.90
CA THR A 458 -16.36 0.25 -24.67
C THR A 458 -17.59 0.14 -23.76
N GLU A 459 -18.79 0.00 -24.34
CA GLU A 459 -20.04 -0.24 -23.60
C GLU A 459 -19.96 -1.42 -22.63
N LEU A 460 -19.10 -2.40 -22.89
CA LEU A 460 -18.89 -3.55 -22.02
C LEU A 460 -18.12 -3.22 -20.72
N GLU A 461 -17.39 -2.12 -20.70
CA GLU A 461 -16.52 -1.74 -19.57
C GLU A 461 -17.15 -0.69 -18.66
N GLU A 462 -18.29 -0.10 -19.04
CA GLU A 462 -18.99 0.90 -18.26
C GLU A 462 -19.23 0.46 -16.80
N PRO A 463 -19.73 -0.77 -16.52
CA PRO A 463 -19.95 -1.22 -15.15
C PRO A 463 -18.67 -1.31 -14.32
N MET A 464 -17.51 -1.50 -14.96
CA MET A 464 -16.20 -1.53 -14.26
C MET A 464 -15.77 -0.13 -13.86
N VAL A 465 -15.93 0.85 -14.76
CA VAL A 465 -15.62 2.26 -14.49
C VAL A 465 -16.52 2.79 -13.36
N GLU A 466 -17.83 2.56 -13.43
CA GLU A 466 -18.75 2.94 -12.37
C GLU A 466 -18.38 2.33 -11.01
N ASN A 467 -18.00 1.05 -10.99
CA ASN A 467 -17.58 0.38 -9.76
C ASN A 467 -16.31 1.00 -9.17
N VAL A 468 -15.30 1.31 -10.01
CA VAL A 468 -14.05 1.96 -9.56
C VAL A 468 -14.33 3.36 -9.03
N LEU A 469 -15.13 4.17 -9.72
CA LEU A 469 -15.48 5.53 -9.29
C LEU A 469 -16.34 5.52 -8.01
N ARG A 470 -17.21 4.53 -7.84
CA ARG A 470 -17.98 4.34 -6.59
C ARG A 470 -17.06 3.97 -5.43
N LYS A 471 -16.10 3.07 -5.66
CA LYS A 471 -15.08 2.72 -4.65
C LYS A 471 -14.23 3.93 -4.29
N ALA A 472 -13.83 4.77 -5.27
CA ALA A 472 -13.10 6.01 -5.01
C ALA A 472 -13.83 6.91 -4.02
N ARG A 473 -15.10 7.20 -4.28
CA ARG A 473 -15.94 8.06 -3.40
C ARG A 473 -16.06 7.47 -1.99
N ARG A 474 -16.19 6.15 -1.88
CA ARG A 474 -16.27 5.46 -0.58
C ARG A 474 -14.96 5.56 0.19
N VAL A 475 -13.82 5.32 -0.47
CA VAL A 475 -12.49 5.40 0.16
C VAL A 475 -12.21 6.83 0.63
N ASP A 476 -12.55 7.83 -0.16
CA ASP A 476 -12.39 9.24 0.21
C ASP A 476 -13.27 9.62 1.42
N ALA A 477 -14.51 9.12 1.46
CA ALA A 477 -15.42 9.36 2.60
C ALA A 477 -14.90 8.64 3.87
N ASP A 478 -14.48 7.38 3.75
CA ASP A 478 -13.91 6.60 4.85
C ASP A 478 -12.62 7.26 5.37
N ALA A 479 -11.75 7.78 4.49
CA ALA A 479 -10.52 8.48 4.88
C ALA A 479 -10.81 9.75 5.69
N ARG A 480 -11.79 10.56 5.28
CA ARG A 480 -12.20 11.77 6.02
C ARG A 480 -12.80 11.42 7.39
N GLU A 481 -13.65 10.39 7.45
CA GLU A 481 -14.20 9.91 8.70
C GLU A 481 -13.10 9.41 9.64
N GLN A 482 -12.13 8.67 9.11
CA GLN A 482 -10.97 8.20 9.85
C GLN A 482 -10.14 9.35 10.41
N GLU A 483 -9.82 10.35 9.59
CA GLU A 483 -9.08 11.53 10.03
C GLU A 483 -9.81 12.31 11.13
N GLN A 484 -11.13 12.47 11.01
CA GLN A 484 -11.91 13.18 12.02
C GLN A 484 -11.92 12.43 13.35
N VAL A 485 -12.21 11.12 13.34
CA VAL A 485 -12.19 10.30 14.57
C VAL A 485 -10.79 10.26 15.18
N PHE A 486 -9.76 10.25 14.33
CA PHE A 486 -8.38 10.31 14.77
C PHE A 486 -8.07 11.63 15.49
N LYS A 487 -8.44 12.75 14.89
CA LYS A 487 -8.29 14.09 15.47
C LYS A 487 -8.99 14.18 16.82
N ASP A 488 -10.24 13.69 16.90
CA ASP A 488 -11.03 13.68 18.14
C ASP A 488 -10.45 12.76 19.24
N SER A 489 -9.58 11.83 18.88
CA SER A 489 -8.92 10.92 19.84
C SER A 489 -7.54 11.41 20.31
N MET A 490 -6.97 12.42 19.67
CA MET A 490 -5.72 13.08 20.08
C MET A 490 -5.94 14.20 21.12
N VAL A 491 -7.17 14.59 21.37
CA VAL A 491 -7.62 15.50 22.43
C VAL A 491 -8.11 14.67 23.62
#